data_b8043b0c624bc67a684d545d4323360d
#
_entry.id   b8043b0c624bc67a684d545d4323360d
#
_cell.length_a   1.000
_cell.length_b   1.000
_cell.length_c   1.000
_cell.angle_alpha   90.00
_cell.angle_beta   90.00
_cell.angle_gamma   90.00
#
_symmetry.space_group_name_H-M   'P 1'
#
loop_
_entity.id
_entity.type
_entity.pdbx_description
1 polymer ?
#
loop_
_entity_poly.entity_id
_entity_poly.type
_entity_poly.pdbx_seq_one_letter_code
_entity_poly.pdbx_strand_id
1 'polypeptide(L)'
;METTTQQKNILQAVQQHKNIKINAFAGTGKTSTLKLIANEYKTKKILYLAFNTSIKNEASSIFPNNTNVKTTHGLAYAAIKKHTDIDLNSLVNYRAVDISNEFNITYNQAVGTLKIFENFCNSAKDSITKDDIEHTTAKKMFDLMLINKLKPTHGFYLKYYHLLLRNEQIKQFEYDIAMLDEAQDTNEVTLGIFEALKAKAKIYVGDEHQQIYSFRGSKNALNKIRSDKKLYLSKSFRFNETIASYANKLLNTFKNEEVSIETLDNIDDIIETYGYISRTNATLISTIAQRIESRKPFVTVRDPNEIFNLTVEVYHFINNEKKSIKRNRFLKDFSDEDELADYAKEVEDYELKSALKVAKEHKDKIFEYKEIADKFYKAWQNRVHNGFGLRVGEILFLTTAHTAKGLEWDSVTVADDFTDFADLIVDFGCDDLKQFKDDQNMMPNQEILDEFNLFYVAITRAKKKINKESENFHYLMSKNIEKLINSRIKEAKEDKQNLTHQSSSKTKVSKLELEDKQQIRQNRNIQEGKALNSGLKWSLEDKIKAKKMFKKDDTLSTIASKLQRTEGAIIGELFKSEVISSSEQKILNQLLKENKNMCKKSSLSD
;
A
#
# COMPACT_ATOMS: atom_id res chain seq x y z
N MET A 1 27.27 -24.61 -10.66
CA MET A 1 26.70 -23.89 -11.80
C MET A 1 27.80 -23.06 -12.44
N GLU A 2 27.90 -23.12 -13.73
CA GLU A 2 28.81 -22.27 -14.48
C GLU A 2 28.30 -20.81 -14.47
N THR A 3 29.25 -19.88 -14.39
CA THR A 3 28.97 -18.45 -14.41
C THR A 3 28.47 -18.01 -15.77
N THR A 4 27.31 -17.37 -15.84
CA THR A 4 26.75 -16.89 -17.12
C THR A 4 27.56 -15.73 -17.70
N THR A 5 27.42 -15.49 -19.00
CA THR A 5 28.05 -14.34 -19.67
C THR A 5 27.65 -13.00 -19.01
N GLN A 6 26.37 -12.84 -18.63
CA GLN A 6 25.89 -11.66 -17.94
C GLN A 6 26.57 -11.48 -16.58
N GLN A 7 26.74 -12.54 -15.80
CA GLN A 7 27.45 -12.50 -14.52
C GLN A 7 28.95 -12.14 -14.71
N LYS A 8 29.61 -12.68 -15.75
CA LYS A 8 30.98 -12.31 -16.09
C LYS A 8 31.12 -10.83 -16.43
N ASN A 9 30.20 -10.28 -17.21
CA ASN A 9 30.15 -8.86 -17.55
C ASN A 9 29.95 -7.98 -16.29
N ILE A 10 29.13 -8.44 -15.34
CA ILE A 10 28.95 -7.74 -14.06
C ILE A 10 30.26 -7.72 -13.26
N LEU A 11 30.97 -8.85 -13.15
CA LEU A 11 32.27 -8.91 -12.48
C LEU A 11 33.28 -7.92 -13.08
N GLN A 12 33.36 -7.84 -14.40
CA GLN A 12 34.23 -6.86 -15.08
C GLN A 12 33.82 -5.42 -14.79
N ALA A 13 32.51 -5.14 -14.80
CA ALA A 13 31.99 -3.78 -14.54
C ALA A 13 32.35 -3.29 -13.13
N VAL A 14 32.37 -4.18 -12.12
CA VAL A 14 32.76 -3.81 -10.73
C VAL A 14 34.18 -3.24 -10.64
N GLN A 15 35.07 -3.61 -11.53
CA GLN A 15 36.44 -3.07 -11.58
C GLN A 15 36.52 -1.70 -12.26
N GLN A 16 35.59 -1.40 -13.16
CA GLN A 16 35.71 -0.29 -14.11
C GLN A 16 34.77 0.89 -13.73
N HIS A 17 33.72 0.66 -12.98
CA HIS A 17 32.67 1.64 -12.74
C HIS A 17 32.40 1.85 -11.25
N LYS A 18 32.05 3.09 -10.88
CA LYS A 18 31.74 3.47 -9.50
C LYS A 18 30.30 3.13 -9.12
N ASN A 19 29.34 3.35 -10.02
CA ASN A 19 27.92 3.13 -9.77
C ASN A 19 27.36 2.19 -10.84
N ILE A 20 26.95 1.01 -10.44
CA ILE A 20 26.47 -0.05 -11.33
C ILE A 20 25.03 -0.36 -10.97
N LYS A 21 24.11 -0.21 -11.94
CA LYS A 21 22.72 -0.63 -11.83
C LYS A 21 22.53 -1.97 -12.53
N ILE A 22 21.98 -2.94 -11.83
CA ILE A 22 21.67 -4.28 -12.34
C ILE A 22 20.16 -4.48 -12.29
N ASN A 23 19.51 -4.42 -13.46
CA ASN A 23 18.12 -4.85 -13.59
C ASN A 23 18.10 -6.36 -13.68
N ALA A 24 17.50 -7.01 -12.69
CA ALA A 24 17.52 -8.47 -12.55
C ALA A 24 16.09 -9.00 -12.46
N PHE A 25 15.59 -9.59 -13.52
CA PHE A 25 14.25 -10.16 -13.56
C PHE A 25 14.03 -11.27 -12.53
N ALA A 26 12.78 -11.73 -12.40
CA ALA A 26 12.40 -12.78 -11.46
C ALA A 26 13.21 -14.06 -11.70
N GLY A 27 13.77 -14.64 -10.63
CA GLY A 27 14.48 -15.93 -10.70
C GLY A 27 15.85 -15.90 -11.37
N THR A 28 16.41 -14.73 -11.72
CA THR A 28 17.69 -14.61 -12.43
C THR A 28 18.93 -14.71 -11.55
N GLY A 29 18.77 -15.04 -10.26
CA GLY A 29 19.89 -15.26 -9.35
C GLY A 29 20.54 -13.95 -8.85
N LYS A 30 19.76 -12.94 -8.50
CA LYS A 30 20.22 -11.68 -7.87
C LYS A 30 21.22 -11.93 -6.75
N THR A 31 20.78 -12.60 -5.68
CA THR A 31 21.62 -12.90 -4.50
C THR A 31 22.83 -13.76 -4.83
N SER A 32 22.66 -14.74 -5.74
CA SER A 32 23.77 -15.58 -6.22
C SER A 32 24.85 -14.76 -6.94
N THR A 33 24.43 -13.78 -7.74
CA THR A 33 25.37 -12.87 -8.44
C THR A 33 26.10 -11.95 -7.45
N LEU A 34 25.41 -11.42 -6.42
CA LEU A 34 26.06 -10.63 -5.37
C LEU A 34 27.05 -11.46 -4.55
N LYS A 35 26.69 -12.73 -4.25
CA LYS A 35 27.61 -13.69 -3.63
C LYS A 35 28.82 -14.00 -4.52
N LEU A 36 28.60 -14.13 -5.84
CA LEU A 36 29.69 -14.34 -6.80
C LEU A 36 30.70 -13.16 -6.76
N ILE A 37 30.20 -11.92 -6.75
CA ILE A 37 31.04 -10.73 -6.60
C ILE A 37 31.85 -10.81 -5.29
N ALA A 38 31.20 -11.15 -4.17
CA ALA A 38 31.88 -11.25 -2.89
C ALA A 38 33.00 -12.33 -2.87
N ASN A 39 32.79 -13.45 -3.57
CA ASN A 39 33.76 -14.53 -3.69
C ASN A 39 34.93 -14.17 -4.65
N GLU A 40 34.68 -13.41 -5.69
CA GLU A 40 35.72 -12.96 -6.63
C GLU A 40 36.66 -11.96 -5.94
N TYR A 41 36.09 -11.04 -5.16
CA TYR A 41 36.86 -9.97 -4.50
C TYR A 41 37.18 -10.29 -3.05
N LYS A 42 37.76 -11.46 -2.75
CA LYS A 42 38.03 -12.00 -1.39
C LYS A 42 38.83 -11.05 -0.47
N THR A 43 39.72 -10.23 -1.05
CA THR A 43 40.55 -9.27 -0.29
C THR A 43 39.90 -7.92 -0.06
N LYS A 44 38.73 -7.69 -0.65
CA LYS A 44 38.00 -6.42 -0.56
C LYS A 44 37.04 -6.41 0.61
N LYS A 45 36.85 -5.25 1.22
CA LYS A 45 35.87 -5.01 2.27
C LYS A 45 34.52 -4.68 1.63
N ILE A 46 33.56 -5.57 1.81
CA ILE A 46 32.26 -5.49 1.12
C ILE A 46 31.16 -5.21 2.15
N LEU A 47 30.23 -4.31 1.83
CA LEU A 47 28.98 -4.11 2.53
C LEU A 47 27.84 -4.66 1.68
N TYR A 48 27.01 -5.51 2.26
CA TYR A 48 25.74 -5.95 1.66
C TYR A 48 24.59 -5.43 2.52
N LEU A 49 23.73 -4.61 1.92
CA LEU A 49 22.51 -4.11 2.54
C LEU A 49 21.31 -4.93 2.08
N ALA A 50 20.77 -5.72 3.00
CA ALA A 50 19.56 -6.51 2.83
C ALA A 50 18.31 -5.65 3.08
N PHE A 51 17.24 -5.94 2.34
CA PHE A 51 15.96 -5.25 2.49
C PHE A 51 15.32 -5.45 3.87
N ASN A 52 15.39 -6.67 4.42
CA ASN A 52 14.80 -7.00 5.72
C ASN A 52 15.67 -7.98 6.53
N THR A 53 15.25 -8.27 7.77
CA THR A 53 15.99 -9.14 8.69
C THR A 53 16.04 -10.60 8.22
N SER A 54 15.00 -11.11 7.57
CA SER A 54 14.98 -12.50 7.05
C SER A 54 16.05 -12.67 5.97
N ILE A 55 16.07 -11.80 4.97
CA ILE A 55 17.08 -11.79 3.90
C ILE A 55 18.48 -11.58 4.48
N LYS A 56 18.62 -10.68 5.46
CA LYS A 56 19.90 -10.47 6.15
C LYS A 56 20.42 -11.74 6.84
N ASN A 57 19.56 -12.48 7.53
CA ASN A 57 19.95 -13.72 8.23
C ASN A 57 20.36 -14.81 7.23
N GLU A 58 19.62 -14.99 6.15
CA GLU A 58 19.96 -15.90 5.06
C GLU A 58 21.29 -15.50 4.41
N ALA A 59 21.45 -14.24 4.03
CA ALA A 59 22.68 -13.74 3.44
C ALA A 59 23.88 -13.91 4.38
N SER A 60 23.71 -13.71 5.69
CA SER A 60 24.78 -13.88 6.67
C SER A 60 25.32 -15.31 6.73
N SER A 61 24.53 -16.31 6.34
CA SER A 61 24.95 -17.72 6.32
C SER A 61 25.65 -18.13 5.02
N ILE A 62 25.45 -17.39 3.93
CA ILE A 62 25.92 -17.78 2.60
C ILE A 62 27.03 -16.88 2.03
N PHE A 63 27.16 -15.65 2.51
CA PHE A 63 28.22 -14.73 2.05
C PHE A 63 29.55 -15.02 2.75
N PRO A 64 30.69 -14.78 2.06
CA PRO A 64 32.02 -14.97 2.64
C PRO A 64 32.33 -13.90 3.71
N ASN A 65 33.32 -14.19 4.57
CA ASN A 65 33.70 -13.37 5.72
C ASN A 65 34.18 -11.94 5.40
N ASN A 66 34.53 -11.65 4.15
CA ASN A 66 34.88 -10.30 3.68
C ASN A 66 33.66 -9.39 3.50
N THR A 67 32.45 -9.92 3.71
CA THR A 67 31.18 -9.22 3.51
C THR A 67 30.48 -8.92 4.82
N ASN A 68 30.30 -7.65 5.11
CA ASN A 68 29.50 -7.18 6.26
C ASN A 68 28.04 -7.12 5.84
N VAL A 69 27.24 -8.08 6.29
CA VAL A 69 25.80 -8.18 5.97
C VAL A 69 24.98 -7.43 7.01
N LYS A 70 24.25 -6.41 6.59
CA LYS A 70 23.41 -5.55 7.45
C LYS A 70 22.06 -5.27 6.78
N THR A 71 21.07 -4.88 7.57
CA THR A 71 19.96 -4.08 7.07
C THR A 71 20.31 -2.61 7.21
N THR A 72 19.67 -1.72 6.43
CA THR A 72 19.91 -0.27 6.56
C THR A 72 19.58 0.22 7.97
N HIS A 73 18.47 -0.26 8.57
CA HIS A 73 18.14 0.03 9.96
C HIS A 73 19.20 -0.47 10.95
N GLY A 74 19.76 -1.67 10.75
CA GLY A 74 20.81 -2.20 11.60
C GLY A 74 22.12 -1.42 11.48
N LEU A 75 22.44 -0.92 10.28
CA LEU A 75 23.59 -0.05 10.06
C LEU A 75 23.39 1.31 10.75
N ALA A 76 22.23 1.94 10.57
CA ALA A 76 21.87 3.20 11.20
C ALA A 76 21.85 3.10 12.73
N TYR A 77 21.20 2.07 13.28
CA TYR A 77 21.16 1.83 14.72
C TYR A 77 22.55 1.75 15.36
N ALA A 78 23.44 0.96 14.76
CA ALA A 78 24.81 0.81 15.26
C ALA A 78 25.60 2.12 15.19
N ALA A 79 25.42 2.90 14.13
CA ALA A 79 26.10 4.19 13.96
C ALA A 79 25.58 5.24 14.96
N ILE A 80 24.27 5.39 15.11
CA ILE A 80 23.66 6.33 16.07
C ILE A 80 24.07 5.99 17.50
N LYS A 81 23.98 4.72 17.88
CA LYS A 81 24.42 4.26 19.22
C LYS A 81 25.90 4.55 19.52
N LYS A 82 26.74 4.51 18.49
CA LYS A 82 28.20 4.72 18.64
C LYS A 82 28.60 6.19 18.65
N HIS A 83 27.90 7.05 17.90
CA HIS A 83 28.36 8.39 17.59
C HIS A 83 27.47 9.50 18.15
N THR A 84 26.37 9.16 18.83
CA THR A 84 25.43 10.14 19.41
C THR A 84 24.96 9.67 20.79
N ASP A 85 24.35 10.59 21.56
CA ASP A 85 23.79 10.30 22.88
C ASP A 85 22.30 9.94 22.83
N ILE A 86 21.77 9.58 21.64
CA ILE A 86 20.36 9.18 21.48
C ILE A 86 20.10 7.85 22.18
N ASP A 87 19.10 7.82 23.07
CA ASP A 87 18.65 6.61 23.74
C ASP A 87 17.81 5.73 22.81
N LEU A 88 18.44 4.73 22.22
CA LEU A 88 17.77 3.75 21.34
C LEU A 88 17.19 2.53 22.09
N ASN A 89 17.28 2.47 23.43
CA ASN A 89 16.77 1.31 24.16
C ASN A 89 15.24 1.36 24.34
N SER A 90 14.62 2.52 24.12
CA SER A 90 13.19 2.77 24.32
C SER A 90 12.47 3.21 23.05
N LEU A 91 12.68 2.50 21.93
CA LEU A 91 11.98 2.76 20.67
C LEU A 91 10.48 2.59 20.79
N VAL A 92 9.71 3.52 20.22
CA VAL A 92 8.24 3.53 20.26
C VAL A 92 7.63 3.76 18.88
N ASN A 93 6.38 3.36 18.75
CA ASN A 93 5.50 3.74 17.64
C ASN A 93 4.37 4.61 18.21
N TYR A 94 4.37 5.90 17.88
CA TYR A 94 3.35 6.83 18.36
C TYR A 94 2.02 6.63 17.64
N ARG A 95 0.94 6.68 18.40
CA ARG A 95 -0.44 6.77 17.88
C ARG A 95 -0.86 8.25 17.90
N ALA A 96 -1.85 8.59 17.09
CA ALA A 96 -2.36 9.96 17.05
C ALA A 96 -2.83 10.48 18.42
N VAL A 97 -3.40 9.61 19.27
CA VAL A 97 -3.79 9.98 20.63
C VAL A 97 -2.59 10.36 21.50
N ASP A 98 -1.45 9.69 21.33
CA ASP A 98 -0.23 9.98 22.10
C ASP A 98 0.30 11.38 21.72
N ILE A 99 0.32 11.70 20.42
CA ILE A 99 0.75 13.01 19.90
C ILE A 99 -0.26 14.13 20.24
N SER A 100 -1.57 13.84 20.16
CA SER A 100 -2.60 14.79 20.56
C SER A 100 -2.43 15.25 22.01
N ASN A 101 -2.14 14.29 22.92
CA ASN A 101 -1.92 14.60 24.35
C ASN A 101 -0.59 15.30 24.59
N GLU A 102 0.50 14.84 23.95
CA GLU A 102 1.85 15.39 24.18
C GLU A 102 1.96 16.85 23.71
N PHE A 103 1.33 17.19 22.58
CA PHE A 103 1.44 18.51 21.97
C PHE A 103 0.19 19.39 22.17
N ASN A 104 -0.82 18.89 22.87
CA ASN A 104 -2.10 19.56 23.10
C ASN A 104 -2.76 20.06 21.80
N ILE A 105 -2.78 19.21 20.78
CA ILE A 105 -3.40 19.44 19.47
C ILE A 105 -4.60 18.52 19.27
N THR A 106 -5.47 18.83 18.30
CA THR A 106 -6.61 17.98 17.99
C THR A 106 -6.17 16.62 17.46
N TYR A 107 -7.03 15.61 17.57
CA TYR A 107 -6.75 14.26 17.06
C TYR A 107 -6.44 14.28 15.55
N ASN A 108 -7.20 15.05 14.75
CA ASN A 108 -6.98 15.16 13.31
C ASN A 108 -5.62 15.81 12.98
N GLN A 109 -5.26 16.87 13.71
CA GLN A 109 -3.92 17.48 13.59
C GLN A 109 -2.82 16.49 13.98
N ALA A 110 -3.03 15.65 14.99
CA ALA A 110 -2.07 14.63 15.38
C ALA A 110 -1.91 13.53 14.30
N VAL A 111 -3.00 13.15 13.61
CA VAL A 111 -2.95 12.24 12.44
C VAL A 111 -2.15 12.88 11.31
N GLY A 112 -2.43 14.15 10.97
CA GLY A 112 -1.68 14.90 9.96
C GLY A 112 -0.19 15.03 10.33
N THR A 113 0.10 15.39 11.59
CA THR A 113 1.46 15.49 12.14
C THR A 113 2.24 14.18 11.97
N LEU A 114 1.67 13.04 12.35
CA LEU A 114 2.33 11.74 12.21
C LEU A 114 2.59 11.41 10.74
N LYS A 115 1.64 11.66 9.86
CA LYS A 115 1.82 11.44 8.41
C LYS A 115 2.96 12.30 7.85
N ILE A 116 3.04 13.57 8.24
CA ILE A 116 4.13 14.47 7.83
C ILE A 116 5.46 14.00 8.39
N PHE A 117 5.51 13.62 9.67
CA PHE A 117 6.71 13.10 10.32
C PHE A 117 7.21 11.83 9.64
N GLU A 118 6.34 10.86 9.38
CA GLU A 118 6.69 9.62 8.68
C GLU A 118 7.17 9.88 7.25
N ASN A 119 6.48 10.76 6.52
CA ASN A 119 6.89 11.17 5.17
C ASN A 119 8.26 11.84 5.17
N PHE A 120 8.55 12.70 6.16
CA PHE A 120 9.86 13.29 6.31
C PHE A 120 10.94 12.24 6.61
N CYS A 121 10.67 11.35 7.56
CA CYS A 121 11.59 10.27 7.91
C CYS A 121 11.91 9.32 6.73
N ASN A 122 10.98 9.15 5.80
CA ASN A 122 11.14 8.30 4.61
C ASN A 122 11.69 9.05 3.37
N SER A 123 11.81 10.37 3.43
CA SER A 123 12.24 11.21 2.30
C SER A 123 13.75 11.49 2.31
N ALA A 124 14.28 11.98 1.19
CA ALA A 124 15.64 12.53 1.09
C ALA A 124 15.76 14.01 1.55
N LYS A 125 14.67 14.66 2.01
CA LYS A 125 14.64 16.08 2.42
C LYS A 125 15.51 16.31 3.66
N ASP A 126 16.08 17.51 3.79
CA ASP A 126 16.92 17.87 4.94
C ASP A 126 16.10 18.40 6.12
N SER A 127 14.95 18.98 5.86
CA SER A 127 14.10 19.61 6.87
C SER A 127 12.63 19.59 6.49
N ILE A 128 11.79 19.85 7.47
CA ILE A 128 10.35 20.15 7.30
C ILE A 128 10.23 21.66 7.16
N THR A 129 9.70 22.17 6.04
CA THR A 129 9.80 23.59 5.65
C THR A 129 8.49 24.39 5.73
N LYS A 130 7.32 23.73 5.88
CA LYS A 130 6.05 24.44 6.02
C LYS A 130 5.80 24.83 7.46
N ASP A 131 5.07 25.92 7.68
CA ASP A 131 4.86 26.55 9.00
C ASP A 131 3.42 26.36 9.54
N ASP A 132 2.60 25.50 8.95
CA ASP A 132 1.32 25.14 9.57
C ASP A 132 1.54 24.29 10.83
N ILE A 133 0.47 24.14 11.64
CA ILE A 133 0.55 23.51 12.96
C ILE A 133 1.06 22.07 12.90
N GLU A 134 0.69 21.33 11.85
CA GLU A 134 1.05 19.91 11.69
C GLU A 134 2.53 19.76 11.34
N HIS A 135 3.04 20.58 10.41
CA HIS A 135 4.46 20.58 10.03
C HIS A 135 5.35 21.09 11.16
N THR A 136 4.93 22.16 11.84
CA THR A 136 5.64 22.70 13.01
C THR A 136 5.72 21.67 14.13
N THR A 137 4.62 20.95 14.40
CA THR A 137 4.59 19.90 15.42
C THR A 137 5.45 18.69 15.00
N ALA A 138 5.43 18.28 13.74
CA ALA A 138 6.27 17.21 13.24
C ALA A 138 7.76 17.56 13.33
N LYS A 139 8.14 18.81 13.05
CA LYS A 139 9.50 19.32 13.27
C LYS A 139 9.89 19.27 14.74
N LYS A 140 9.01 19.77 15.63
CA LYS A 140 9.21 19.76 17.08
C LYS A 140 9.36 18.33 17.62
N MET A 141 8.60 17.35 17.09
CA MET A 141 8.78 15.93 17.42
C MET A 141 10.21 15.48 17.12
N PHE A 142 10.72 15.80 15.93
CA PHE A 142 12.08 15.44 15.54
C PHE A 142 13.11 16.07 16.44
N ASP A 143 12.99 17.38 16.73
CA ASP A 143 13.92 18.13 17.59
C ASP A 143 13.91 17.61 19.04
N LEU A 144 12.74 17.25 19.58
CA LEU A 144 12.63 16.68 20.93
C LEU A 144 13.26 15.27 21.03
N MET A 145 13.20 14.48 19.95
CA MET A 145 13.90 13.18 19.89
C MET A 145 15.41 13.36 19.85
N LEU A 146 15.92 14.41 19.16
CA LEU A 146 17.36 14.72 19.13
C LEU A 146 17.95 15.02 20.53
N ILE A 147 17.15 15.53 21.44
CA ILE A 147 17.57 15.88 22.81
C ILE A 147 17.02 14.91 23.87
N ASN A 148 16.56 13.73 23.46
CA ASN A 148 16.00 12.67 24.31
C ASN A 148 14.81 13.10 25.21
N LYS A 149 14.11 14.20 24.89
CA LYS A 149 12.86 14.62 25.54
C LYS A 149 11.63 13.90 25.01
N LEU A 150 11.73 13.32 23.82
CA LEU A 150 10.72 12.45 23.24
C LEU A 150 11.42 11.13 22.83
N LYS A 151 10.77 9.99 23.07
CA LYS A 151 11.32 8.70 22.72
C LYS A 151 11.47 8.54 21.21
N PRO A 152 12.61 8.00 20.71
CA PRO A 152 12.83 7.89 19.28
C PRO A 152 11.97 6.81 18.62
N THR A 153 11.68 7.00 17.32
CA THR A 153 11.03 5.98 16.46
C THR A 153 12.07 5.31 15.56
N HIS A 154 11.67 4.20 14.91
CA HIS A 154 12.51 3.56 13.89
C HIS A 154 12.79 4.51 12.69
N GLY A 155 11.81 5.26 12.25
CA GLY A 155 11.96 6.25 11.17
C GLY A 155 12.90 7.40 11.57
N PHE A 156 12.80 7.88 12.82
CA PHE A 156 13.62 8.97 13.31
C PHE A 156 15.13 8.63 13.24
N TYR A 157 15.60 7.53 13.84
CA TYR A 157 17.04 7.26 13.87
C TYR A 157 17.59 6.94 12.47
N LEU A 158 16.77 6.35 11.59
CA LEU A 158 17.16 6.12 10.21
C LEU A 158 17.36 7.46 9.47
N LYS A 159 16.42 8.39 9.65
CA LYS A 159 16.51 9.74 9.10
C LYS A 159 17.68 10.52 9.67
N TYR A 160 17.86 10.48 10.96
CA TYR A 160 18.97 11.17 11.62
C TYR A 160 20.32 10.65 11.13
N TYR A 161 20.48 9.33 10.97
CA TYR A 161 21.68 8.75 10.36
C TYR A 161 21.92 9.26 8.94
N HIS A 162 20.87 9.34 8.12
CA HIS A 162 20.95 9.93 6.78
C HIS A 162 21.49 11.38 6.82
N LEU A 163 20.95 12.22 7.71
CA LEU A 163 21.37 13.61 7.85
C LEU A 163 22.83 13.71 8.32
N LEU A 164 23.25 12.88 9.28
CA LEU A 164 24.63 12.84 9.78
C LEU A 164 25.64 12.42 8.69
N LEU A 165 25.26 11.43 7.85
CA LEU A 165 26.09 11.02 6.72
C LEU A 165 26.23 12.12 5.66
N ARG A 166 25.10 12.73 5.30
CA ARG A 166 25.04 13.77 4.26
C ARG A 166 25.82 15.03 4.64
N ASN A 167 25.76 15.39 5.92
CA ASN A 167 26.47 16.55 6.47
C ASN A 167 27.90 16.23 6.96
N GLU A 168 28.40 15.01 6.69
CA GLU A 168 29.72 14.54 7.10
C GLU A 168 30.01 14.67 8.62
N GLN A 169 28.97 14.61 9.45
CA GLN A 169 29.06 14.81 10.90
C GLN A 169 29.55 13.57 11.66
N ILE A 170 29.67 12.42 10.99
CA ILE A 170 30.16 11.19 11.57
C ILE A 170 31.25 10.56 10.71
N LYS A 171 32.22 9.94 11.37
CA LYS A 171 33.26 9.17 10.69
C LYS A 171 32.67 7.89 10.11
N GLN A 172 32.77 7.72 8.79
CA GLN A 172 32.29 6.55 8.10
C GLN A 172 33.38 5.48 7.98
N PHE A 173 32.93 4.23 7.96
CA PHE A 173 33.78 3.12 7.52
C PHE A 173 33.86 3.14 5.98
N GLU A 174 35.06 2.92 5.44
CA GLU A 174 35.27 2.89 3.99
C GLU A 174 35.20 1.45 3.48
N TYR A 175 34.33 1.21 2.51
CA TYR A 175 34.19 -0.06 1.83
C TYR A 175 34.84 -0.02 0.45
N ASP A 176 35.33 -1.15 -0.03
CA ASP A 176 35.72 -1.25 -1.43
C ASP A 176 34.49 -1.39 -2.32
N ILE A 177 33.51 -2.21 -1.88
CA ILE A 177 32.25 -2.45 -2.61
C ILE A 177 31.08 -2.33 -1.62
N ALA A 178 30.03 -1.60 -2.02
CA ALA A 178 28.74 -1.60 -1.33
C ALA A 178 27.66 -2.11 -2.29
N MET A 179 26.79 -3.01 -1.79
CA MET A 179 25.72 -3.64 -2.55
C MET A 179 24.39 -3.36 -1.88
N LEU A 180 23.40 -2.89 -2.63
CA LEU A 180 22.02 -2.70 -2.20
C LEU A 180 21.14 -3.70 -2.94
N ASP A 181 20.58 -4.65 -2.22
CA ASP A 181 19.65 -5.64 -2.77
C ASP A 181 18.20 -5.15 -2.68
N GLU A 182 17.34 -5.63 -3.58
CA GLU A 182 15.93 -5.21 -3.74
C GLU A 182 15.78 -3.68 -3.83
N ALA A 183 16.67 -3.04 -4.59
CA ALA A 183 16.75 -1.58 -4.69
C ALA A 183 15.45 -0.91 -5.17
N GLN A 184 14.57 -1.64 -5.90
CA GLN A 184 13.27 -1.13 -6.35
C GLN A 184 12.30 -0.85 -5.18
N ASP A 185 12.43 -1.55 -4.06
CA ASP A 185 11.54 -1.39 -2.89
C ASP A 185 12.08 -0.38 -1.87
N THR A 186 13.21 0.23 -2.17
CA THR A 186 13.93 1.14 -1.28
C THR A 186 13.27 2.52 -1.27
N ASN A 187 13.04 3.08 -0.08
CA ASN A 187 12.58 4.47 0.07
C ASN A 187 13.73 5.48 -0.10
N GLU A 188 13.38 6.76 -0.25
CA GLU A 188 14.36 7.83 -0.55
C GLU A 188 15.41 7.99 0.55
N VAL A 189 15.07 7.81 1.83
CA VAL A 189 16.05 7.92 2.92
C VAL A 189 17.06 6.78 2.89
N THR A 190 16.62 5.55 2.62
CA THR A 190 17.51 4.39 2.51
C THR A 190 18.43 4.51 1.30
N LEU A 191 17.89 4.97 0.17
CA LEU A 191 18.71 5.27 -1.01
C LEU A 191 19.73 6.37 -0.71
N GLY A 192 19.30 7.47 -0.07
CA GLY A 192 20.18 8.56 0.33
C GLY A 192 21.29 8.12 1.29
N ILE A 193 20.99 7.22 2.24
CA ILE A 193 22.01 6.60 3.09
C ILE A 193 23.02 5.82 2.23
N PHE A 194 22.55 4.96 1.33
CA PHE A 194 23.41 4.16 0.49
C PHE A 194 24.30 5.03 -0.43
N GLU A 195 23.73 6.09 -0.99
CA GLU A 195 24.47 7.05 -1.82
C GLU A 195 25.53 7.85 -1.03
N ALA A 196 25.24 8.16 0.25
CA ALA A 196 26.19 8.86 1.12
C ALA A 196 27.30 7.97 1.69
N LEU A 197 27.18 6.64 1.65
CA LEU A 197 28.22 5.72 2.10
C LEU A 197 29.51 5.89 1.31
N LYS A 198 30.66 5.81 2.00
CA LYS A 198 31.97 5.79 1.36
C LYS A 198 32.30 4.40 0.82
N ALA A 199 32.18 4.23 -0.49
CA ALA A 199 32.54 3.00 -1.21
C ALA A 199 33.17 3.34 -2.56
N LYS A 200 34.16 2.52 -3.00
CA LYS A 200 34.82 2.68 -4.30
C LYS A 200 33.89 2.28 -5.45
N ALA A 201 33.12 1.19 -5.24
CA ALA A 201 32.06 0.76 -6.17
C ALA A 201 30.74 0.57 -5.40
N LYS A 202 29.65 1.03 -5.99
CA LYS A 202 28.27 0.86 -5.49
C LYS A 202 27.46 0.08 -6.50
N ILE A 203 26.80 -0.98 -6.04
CA ILE A 203 26.01 -1.88 -6.86
C ILE A 203 24.57 -1.84 -6.36
N TYR A 204 23.66 -1.50 -7.25
CA TYR A 204 22.23 -1.47 -7.03
C TYR A 204 21.60 -2.61 -7.81
N VAL A 205 21.00 -3.56 -7.12
CA VAL A 205 20.34 -4.71 -7.75
C VAL A 205 18.88 -4.72 -7.42
N GLY A 206 18.04 -4.96 -8.41
CA GLY A 206 16.61 -5.07 -8.22
C GLY A 206 15.86 -5.41 -9.51
N ASP A 207 14.58 -5.68 -9.37
CA ASP A 207 13.63 -5.89 -10.47
C ASP A 207 12.62 -4.75 -10.46
N GLU A 208 12.71 -3.81 -11.39
CA GLU A 208 11.80 -2.66 -11.46
C GLU A 208 10.35 -3.08 -11.70
N HIS A 209 10.12 -4.28 -12.24
CA HIS A 209 8.80 -4.86 -12.48
C HIS A 209 8.25 -5.64 -11.26
N GLN A 210 9.04 -5.80 -10.19
CA GLN A 210 8.59 -6.32 -8.90
C GLN A 210 8.35 -5.23 -7.85
N GLN A 211 8.34 -3.95 -8.24
CA GLN A 211 7.92 -2.87 -7.37
C GLN A 211 6.39 -2.89 -7.23
N ILE A 212 5.89 -3.16 -6.03
CA ILE A 212 4.45 -3.27 -5.71
C ILE A 212 4.08 -2.54 -4.41
N TYR A 213 4.93 -1.63 -3.92
CA TYR A 213 4.75 -0.94 -2.64
C TYR A 213 4.76 0.59 -2.80
N SER A 214 4.35 1.14 -3.95
CA SER A 214 4.30 2.60 -4.16
C SER A 214 3.38 3.31 -3.17
N PHE A 215 2.29 2.66 -2.77
CA PHE A 215 1.36 3.15 -1.74
C PHE A 215 2.01 3.38 -0.36
N ARG A 216 3.19 2.79 -0.09
CA ARG A 216 4.01 3.05 1.10
C ARG A 216 5.01 4.19 0.92
N GLY A 217 4.90 4.96 -0.18
CA GLY A 217 5.80 6.06 -0.50
C GLY A 217 7.15 5.61 -1.08
N SER A 218 7.33 4.32 -1.42
CA SER A 218 8.46 3.86 -2.23
C SER A 218 8.22 4.31 -3.67
N LYS A 219 8.77 5.45 -4.04
CA LYS A 219 8.83 5.87 -5.44
C LYS A 219 9.97 5.11 -6.09
N ASN A 220 9.70 4.50 -7.26
CA ASN A 220 10.65 3.68 -8.00
C ASN A 220 12.11 4.18 -7.88
N ALA A 221 12.80 3.70 -6.84
CA ALA A 221 14.13 4.18 -6.51
C ALA A 221 15.12 3.81 -7.62
N LEU A 222 14.95 2.62 -8.24
CA LEU A 222 15.80 2.18 -9.33
C LEU A 222 15.81 3.15 -10.52
N ASN A 223 14.68 3.75 -10.88
CA ASN A 223 14.62 4.69 -12.01
C ASN A 223 15.30 6.03 -11.71
N LYS A 224 15.45 6.39 -10.44
CA LYS A 224 16.13 7.62 -10.00
C LYS A 224 17.63 7.46 -9.85
N ILE A 225 18.14 6.22 -9.79
CA ILE A 225 19.56 5.96 -9.59
C ILE A 225 20.34 6.37 -10.83
N ARG A 226 21.27 7.30 -10.64
CA ARG A 226 22.29 7.65 -11.65
C ARG A 226 23.39 6.60 -11.60
N SER A 227 23.55 5.84 -12.67
CA SER A 227 24.57 4.81 -12.78
C SER A 227 25.50 5.06 -13.94
N ASP A 228 26.78 4.71 -13.76
CA ASP A 228 27.80 4.77 -14.82
C ASP A 228 27.62 3.61 -15.80
N LYS A 229 27.02 2.51 -15.32
CA LYS A 229 26.76 1.31 -16.12
C LYS A 229 25.43 0.66 -15.73
N LYS A 230 24.56 0.44 -16.72
CA LYS A 230 23.33 -0.36 -16.59
C LYS A 230 23.60 -1.75 -17.19
N LEU A 231 23.28 -2.80 -16.42
CA LEU A 231 23.44 -4.20 -16.80
C LEU A 231 22.14 -4.95 -16.50
N TYR A 232 21.98 -6.12 -17.11
CA TYR A 232 20.81 -6.95 -16.97
C TYR A 232 21.19 -8.36 -16.51
N LEU A 233 20.31 -8.96 -15.71
CA LEU A 233 20.23 -10.40 -15.49
C LEU A 233 18.88 -10.84 -16.03
N SER A 234 18.87 -11.47 -17.20
CA SER A 234 17.64 -11.90 -17.88
C SER A 234 17.48 -13.42 -17.94
N LYS A 235 18.50 -14.20 -17.61
CA LYS A 235 18.39 -15.66 -17.60
C LYS A 235 17.84 -16.15 -16.27
N SER A 236 16.57 -16.59 -16.28
CA SER A 236 15.89 -17.13 -15.09
C SER A 236 16.24 -18.58 -14.86
N PHE A 237 16.49 -18.92 -13.57
CA PHE A 237 16.74 -20.27 -13.08
C PHE A 237 15.53 -20.84 -12.32
N ARG A 238 14.42 -20.09 -12.29
CA ARG A 238 13.25 -20.41 -11.47
C ARG A 238 12.18 -21.15 -12.23
N PHE A 239 11.85 -20.70 -13.43
CA PHE A 239 10.64 -21.13 -14.14
C PHE A 239 10.91 -21.51 -15.59
N ASN A 240 9.99 -22.29 -16.17
CA ASN A 240 10.08 -22.78 -17.53
C ASN A 240 9.69 -21.71 -18.57
N GLU A 241 9.87 -22.07 -19.86
CA GLU A 241 9.63 -21.20 -21.01
C GLU A 241 8.17 -20.71 -21.11
N THR A 242 7.19 -21.54 -20.74
CA THR A 242 5.78 -21.14 -20.76
C THR A 242 5.52 -19.96 -19.84
N ILE A 243 6.05 -19.98 -18.62
CA ILE A 243 5.90 -18.90 -17.64
C ILE A 243 6.68 -17.67 -18.10
N ALA A 244 7.91 -17.86 -18.62
CA ALA A 244 8.70 -16.77 -19.19
C ALA A 244 7.97 -16.09 -20.36
N SER A 245 7.30 -16.86 -21.22
CA SER A 245 6.51 -16.31 -22.33
C SER A 245 5.39 -15.40 -21.86
N TYR A 246 4.64 -15.75 -20.80
CA TYR A 246 3.62 -14.86 -20.22
C TYR A 246 4.23 -13.61 -19.61
N ALA A 247 5.32 -13.78 -18.85
CA ALA A 247 6.04 -12.65 -18.25
C ALA A 247 6.56 -11.68 -19.32
N ASN A 248 7.22 -12.20 -20.37
CA ASN A 248 7.74 -11.40 -21.48
C ASN A 248 6.62 -10.66 -22.22
N LYS A 249 5.50 -11.32 -22.53
CA LYS A 249 4.37 -10.68 -23.18
C LYS A 249 3.78 -9.54 -22.32
N LEU A 250 3.62 -9.77 -21.01
CA LEU A 250 3.17 -8.75 -20.09
C LEU A 250 4.11 -7.53 -20.11
N LEU A 251 5.41 -7.76 -19.90
CA LEU A 251 6.40 -6.69 -19.78
C LEU A 251 6.57 -5.91 -21.10
N ASN A 252 6.66 -6.60 -22.22
CA ASN A 252 6.79 -5.96 -23.52
C ASN A 252 5.54 -5.17 -23.91
N THR A 253 4.34 -5.73 -23.65
CA THR A 253 3.08 -5.11 -24.06
C THR A 253 2.71 -3.92 -23.17
N PHE A 254 2.85 -4.05 -21.84
CA PHE A 254 2.29 -3.08 -20.90
C PHE A 254 3.35 -2.29 -20.10
N LYS A 255 4.63 -2.64 -20.20
CA LYS A 255 5.72 -2.00 -19.43
C LYS A 255 6.86 -1.46 -20.29
N ASN A 256 6.72 -1.48 -21.61
CA ASN A 256 7.75 -1.06 -22.57
C ASN A 256 9.13 -1.71 -22.34
N GLU A 257 9.16 -2.96 -21.79
CA GLU A 257 10.41 -3.67 -21.57
C GLU A 257 10.85 -4.37 -22.86
N GLU A 258 12.05 -4.09 -23.30
CA GLU A 258 12.64 -4.64 -24.54
C GLU A 258 13.44 -5.91 -24.26
N VAL A 259 13.97 -6.05 -23.03
CA VAL A 259 14.79 -7.20 -22.65
C VAL A 259 13.92 -8.38 -22.27
N SER A 260 14.08 -9.49 -22.97
CA SER A 260 13.32 -10.71 -22.71
C SER A 260 13.98 -11.58 -21.65
N ILE A 261 13.14 -12.20 -20.82
CA ILE A 261 13.55 -13.22 -19.86
C ILE A 261 13.80 -14.52 -20.63
N GLU A 262 14.99 -15.08 -20.48
CA GLU A 262 15.39 -16.38 -20.99
C GLU A 262 15.28 -17.43 -19.87
N THR A 263 15.11 -18.68 -20.22
CA THR A 263 15.05 -19.79 -19.26
C THR A 263 16.17 -20.80 -19.48
N LEU A 264 16.35 -21.70 -18.53
CA LEU A 264 17.16 -22.88 -18.72
C LEU A 264 16.31 -23.99 -19.33
N ASP A 265 16.88 -24.74 -20.25
CA ASP A 265 16.35 -26.04 -20.69
C ASP A 265 16.42 -27.04 -19.51
N ASN A 266 15.36 -27.82 -19.27
CA ASN A 266 15.27 -28.92 -18.29
C ASN A 266 14.86 -28.55 -16.85
N ILE A 267 13.72 -27.86 -16.67
CA ILE A 267 12.99 -27.94 -15.42
C ILE A 267 12.13 -29.19 -15.44
N ASP A 268 12.26 -30.08 -14.45
CA ASP A 268 11.43 -31.29 -14.35
C ASP A 268 9.94 -30.93 -14.17
N ASP A 269 9.05 -31.85 -14.56
CA ASP A 269 7.59 -31.65 -14.54
C ASP A 269 6.93 -32.14 -13.24
N ILE A 270 7.70 -32.53 -12.22
CA ILE A 270 7.16 -33.05 -10.95
C ILE A 270 6.59 -31.88 -10.14
N ILE A 271 5.29 -31.91 -9.83
CA ILE A 271 4.59 -30.90 -9.05
C ILE A 271 4.45 -31.39 -7.60
N GLU A 272 5.14 -30.72 -6.68
CA GLU A 272 5.10 -31.04 -5.24
C GLU A 272 4.42 -29.96 -4.41
N THR A 273 4.44 -28.71 -4.88
CA THR A 273 3.92 -27.54 -4.13
C THR A 273 2.90 -26.77 -4.94
N TYR A 274 1.83 -26.33 -4.28
CA TYR A 274 0.70 -25.65 -4.91
C TYR A 274 0.42 -24.31 -4.23
N GLY A 275 0.44 -23.20 -4.99
CA GLY A 275 0.06 -21.88 -4.55
C GLY A 275 -1.24 -21.42 -5.21
N TYR A 276 -2.06 -20.68 -4.45
CA TYR A 276 -3.18 -19.90 -4.97
C TYR A 276 -2.92 -18.45 -4.64
N ILE A 277 -2.84 -17.61 -5.65
CA ILE A 277 -2.48 -16.20 -5.51
C ILE A 277 -3.64 -15.33 -5.97
N SER A 278 -4.21 -14.56 -5.05
CA SER A 278 -5.24 -13.56 -5.33
C SER A 278 -4.70 -12.14 -5.24
N ARG A 279 -5.48 -11.20 -5.75
CA ARG A 279 -5.24 -9.76 -5.59
C ARG A 279 -5.69 -9.30 -4.20
N THR A 280 -6.81 -9.82 -3.69
CA THR A 280 -7.47 -9.37 -2.45
C THR A 280 -7.55 -10.46 -1.40
N ASN A 281 -7.60 -10.05 -0.11
CA ASN A 281 -7.86 -10.97 1.00
C ASN A 281 -9.28 -11.54 0.95
N ALA A 282 -10.24 -10.79 0.40
CA ALA A 282 -11.61 -11.23 0.29
C ALA A 282 -11.74 -12.47 -0.61
N THR A 283 -11.04 -12.50 -1.74
CA THR A 283 -10.98 -13.68 -2.61
C THR A 283 -10.34 -14.89 -1.92
N LEU A 284 -9.32 -14.66 -1.07
CA LEU A 284 -8.78 -15.74 -0.23
C LEU A 284 -9.85 -16.32 0.71
N ILE A 285 -10.70 -15.47 1.31
CA ILE A 285 -11.77 -15.91 2.20
C ILE A 285 -12.78 -16.79 1.45
N SER A 286 -13.19 -16.37 0.24
CA SER A 286 -14.08 -17.19 -0.60
C SER A 286 -13.44 -18.53 -0.99
N THR A 287 -12.14 -18.52 -1.30
CA THR A 287 -11.39 -19.76 -1.59
C THR A 287 -11.27 -20.65 -0.35
N ILE A 288 -11.06 -20.08 0.84
CA ILE A 288 -11.06 -20.80 2.12
C ILE A 288 -12.42 -21.49 2.32
N ALA A 289 -13.53 -20.76 2.11
CA ALA A 289 -14.88 -21.32 2.20
C ALA A 289 -15.05 -22.54 1.28
N GLN A 290 -14.70 -22.42 0.01
CA GLN A 290 -14.76 -23.52 -0.97
C GLN A 290 -13.89 -24.72 -0.56
N ARG A 291 -12.69 -24.48 -0.01
CA ARG A 291 -11.79 -25.55 0.46
C ARG A 291 -12.38 -26.28 1.67
N ILE A 292 -12.99 -25.56 2.60
CA ILE A 292 -13.68 -26.13 3.78
C ILE A 292 -14.86 -26.99 3.32
N GLU A 293 -15.74 -26.46 2.46
CA GLU A 293 -16.90 -27.18 1.94
C GLU A 293 -16.51 -28.43 1.17
N SER A 294 -15.45 -28.36 0.37
CA SER A 294 -14.91 -29.50 -0.39
C SER A 294 -14.00 -30.43 0.43
N ARG A 295 -13.80 -30.15 1.72
CA ARG A 295 -12.91 -30.88 2.65
C ARG A 295 -11.48 -31.07 2.12
N LYS A 296 -10.97 -30.08 1.38
CA LYS A 296 -9.61 -30.11 0.81
C LYS A 296 -8.64 -29.33 1.69
N PRO A 297 -7.43 -29.85 1.96
CA PRO A 297 -6.45 -29.19 2.82
C PRO A 297 -5.93 -27.89 2.23
N PHE A 298 -5.69 -26.89 3.08
CA PHE A 298 -5.08 -25.62 2.71
C PHE A 298 -4.30 -25.03 3.89
N VAL A 299 -3.43 -24.06 3.59
CA VAL A 299 -2.73 -23.25 4.59
C VAL A 299 -2.64 -21.82 4.07
N THR A 300 -2.91 -20.84 4.92
CA THR A 300 -2.67 -19.44 4.61
C THR A 300 -1.20 -19.09 4.89
N VAL A 301 -0.58 -18.30 4.01
CA VAL A 301 0.80 -17.83 4.20
C VAL A 301 0.89 -16.80 5.32
N ARG A 302 -0.14 -15.94 5.43
CA ARG A 302 -0.28 -14.96 6.53
C ARG A 302 -1.22 -15.47 7.61
N ASP A 303 -1.10 -14.86 8.80
CA ASP A 303 -2.04 -15.08 9.90
C ASP A 303 -3.48 -14.82 9.43
N PRO A 304 -4.41 -15.79 9.59
CA PRO A 304 -5.81 -15.61 9.26
C PRO A 304 -6.46 -14.39 9.91
N ASN A 305 -6.00 -13.99 11.11
CA ASN A 305 -6.48 -12.78 11.76
C ASN A 305 -6.21 -11.50 10.95
N GLU A 306 -5.17 -11.47 10.15
CA GLU A 306 -4.87 -10.34 9.26
C GLU A 306 -5.72 -10.41 7.97
N ILE A 307 -5.90 -11.61 7.42
CA ILE A 307 -6.67 -11.85 6.18
C ILE A 307 -8.14 -11.48 6.39
N PHE A 308 -8.74 -11.93 7.49
CA PHE A 308 -10.17 -11.75 7.76
C PHE A 308 -10.53 -10.38 8.35
N ASN A 309 -9.57 -9.59 8.80
CA ASN A 309 -9.82 -8.39 9.60
C ASN A 309 -10.81 -7.40 8.96
N LEU A 310 -10.55 -6.98 7.71
CA LEU A 310 -11.42 -6.02 7.01
C LEU A 310 -12.82 -6.59 6.80
N THR A 311 -12.92 -7.82 6.28
CA THR A 311 -14.21 -8.47 5.98
C THR A 311 -15.07 -8.67 7.24
N VAL A 312 -14.45 -9.05 8.37
CA VAL A 312 -15.14 -9.18 9.66
C VAL A 312 -15.63 -7.83 10.15
N GLU A 313 -14.83 -6.76 10.05
CA GLU A 313 -15.27 -5.44 10.50
C GLU A 313 -16.31 -4.82 9.55
N VAL A 314 -16.27 -5.12 8.25
CA VAL A 314 -17.35 -4.79 7.30
C VAL A 314 -18.64 -5.54 7.65
N TYR A 315 -18.56 -6.83 8.01
CA TYR A 315 -19.73 -7.57 8.51
C TYR A 315 -20.35 -6.92 9.76
N HIS A 316 -19.51 -6.55 10.74
CA HIS A 316 -20.00 -5.81 11.91
C HIS A 316 -20.62 -4.46 11.56
N PHE A 317 -20.08 -3.77 10.56
CA PHE A 317 -20.64 -2.51 10.06
C PHE A 317 -22.05 -2.71 9.46
N ILE A 318 -22.19 -3.69 8.56
CA ILE A 318 -23.48 -4.03 7.92
C ILE A 318 -24.54 -4.38 8.97
N ASN A 319 -24.16 -5.07 10.04
CA ASN A 319 -25.08 -5.48 11.12
C ASN A 319 -25.24 -4.42 12.24
N ASN A 320 -24.80 -3.19 12.02
CA ASN A 320 -24.85 -2.08 12.98
C ASN A 320 -24.10 -2.32 14.31
N GLU A 321 -23.15 -3.24 14.32
CA GLU A 321 -22.32 -3.58 15.47
C GLU A 321 -21.07 -2.69 15.56
N LYS A 322 -21.22 -1.37 15.44
CA LYS A 322 -20.11 -0.39 15.35
C LYS A 322 -19.09 -0.47 16.51
N LYS A 323 -19.49 -1.02 17.67
CA LYS A 323 -18.59 -1.24 18.82
C LYS A 323 -17.53 -2.30 18.55
N SER A 324 -17.82 -3.29 17.71
CA SER A 324 -16.93 -4.40 17.35
C SER A 324 -15.85 -3.98 16.33
N ILE A 325 -16.01 -2.85 15.67
CA ILE A 325 -15.03 -2.29 14.72
C ILE A 325 -13.87 -1.64 15.51
N LYS A 326 -12.67 -2.21 15.42
CA LYS A 326 -11.51 -1.78 16.21
C LYS A 326 -10.38 -1.19 15.36
N ARG A 327 -10.07 -1.81 14.23
CA ARG A 327 -8.93 -1.46 13.36
C ARG A 327 -9.33 -0.50 12.24
N ASN A 328 -10.36 -0.85 11.46
CA ASN A 328 -10.83 -0.05 10.32
C ASN A 328 -11.88 0.99 10.79
N ARG A 329 -11.45 1.91 11.66
CA ARG A 329 -12.36 2.87 12.32
C ARG A 329 -13.10 3.78 11.35
N PHE A 330 -12.55 4.03 10.15
CA PHE A 330 -13.18 4.82 9.09
C PHE A 330 -14.55 4.25 8.69
N LEU A 331 -14.77 2.93 8.83
CA LEU A 331 -16.09 2.32 8.60
C LEU A 331 -17.21 2.94 9.46
N LYS A 332 -16.88 3.51 10.63
CA LYS A 332 -17.85 4.12 11.53
C LYS A 332 -18.37 5.47 11.02
N ASP A 333 -17.66 6.09 10.08
CA ASP A 333 -17.99 7.41 9.55
C ASP A 333 -19.10 7.34 8.49
N PHE A 334 -19.40 6.14 8.00
CA PHE A 334 -20.49 5.89 7.06
C PHE A 334 -21.81 5.62 7.78
N SER A 335 -22.91 6.07 7.16
CA SER A 335 -24.26 5.91 7.70
C SER A 335 -24.79 4.49 7.52
N ASP A 336 -24.58 3.94 6.33
CA ASP A 336 -25.10 2.66 5.89
C ASP A 336 -24.16 2.00 4.85
N GLU A 337 -24.55 0.83 4.41
CA GLU A 337 -23.83 0.01 3.48
C GLU A 337 -23.77 0.61 2.07
N ASP A 338 -24.82 1.30 1.63
CA ASP A 338 -24.86 1.89 0.30
C ASP A 338 -23.88 3.06 0.21
N GLU A 339 -23.79 3.89 1.24
CA GLU A 339 -22.80 4.96 1.33
C GLU A 339 -21.36 4.40 1.33
N LEU A 340 -21.12 3.29 2.02
CA LEU A 340 -19.81 2.63 2.03
C LEU A 340 -19.46 2.02 0.67
N ALA A 341 -20.44 1.41 -0.01
CA ALA A 341 -20.25 0.84 -1.34
C ALA A 341 -20.00 1.92 -2.40
N ASP A 342 -20.73 3.04 -2.34
CA ASP A 342 -20.51 4.19 -3.22
C ASP A 342 -19.14 4.81 -2.99
N TYR A 343 -18.70 4.96 -1.74
CA TYR A 343 -17.35 5.41 -1.41
C TYR A 343 -16.29 4.46 -1.99
N ALA A 344 -16.42 3.15 -1.74
CA ALA A 344 -15.47 2.17 -2.24
C ALA A 344 -15.37 2.17 -3.77
N LYS A 345 -16.47 2.51 -4.46
CA LYS A 345 -16.52 2.65 -5.92
C LYS A 345 -15.87 3.95 -6.39
N GLU A 346 -16.12 5.06 -5.68
CA GLU A 346 -15.61 6.40 -6.04
C GLU A 346 -14.09 6.50 -5.88
N VAL A 347 -13.54 5.88 -4.81
CA VAL A 347 -12.09 5.86 -4.55
C VAL A 347 -11.38 4.63 -5.14
N GLU A 348 -12.09 3.80 -5.89
CA GLU A 348 -11.58 2.58 -6.53
C GLU A 348 -10.90 1.60 -5.56
N ASP A 349 -11.40 1.53 -4.30
CA ASP A 349 -10.87 0.61 -3.30
C ASP A 349 -11.35 -0.83 -3.57
N TYR A 350 -10.56 -1.58 -4.33
CA TYR A 350 -10.84 -2.97 -4.71
C TYR A 350 -10.92 -3.91 -3.50
N GLU A 351 -10.12 -3.69 -2.47
CA GLU A 351 -10.12 -4.51 -1.25
C GLU A 351 -11.44 -4.32 -0.49
N LEU A 352 -11.90 -3.07 -0.34
CA LEU A 352 -13.16 -2.75 0.34
C LEU A 352 -14.38 -3.24 -0.45
N LYS A 353 -14.38 -3.07 -1.79
CA LYS A 353 -15.45 -3.63 -2.66
C LYS A 353 -15.58 -5.14 -2.49
N SER A 354 -14.45 -5.84 -2.52
CA SER A 354 -14.40 -7.29 -2.39
C SER A 354 -14.80 -7.73 -0.98
N ALA A 355 -14.38 -7.02 0.06
CA ALA A 355 -14.75 -7.29 1.45
C ALA A 355 -16.26 -7.12 1.69
N LEU A 356 -16.88 -6.08 1.11
CA LEU A 356 -18.34 -5.87 1.14
C LEU A 356 -19.09 -7.06 0.50
N LYS A 357 -18.66 -7.49 -0.69
CA LYS A 357 -19.24 -8.63 -1.40
C LYS A 357 -19.16 -9.90 -0.56
N VAL A 358 -17.99 -10.24 -0.04
CA VAL A 358 -17.72 -11.46 0.73
C VAL A 358 -18.47 -11.44 2.08
N ALA A 359 -18.53 -10.28 2.75
CA ALA A 359 -19.27 -10.15 4.01
C ALA A 359 -20.78 -10.38 3.82
N LYS A 360 -21.36 -9.93 2.69
CA LYS A 360 -22.76 -10.18 2.33
C LYS A 360 -23.02 -11.64 1.98
N GLU A 361 -22.15 -12.25 1.20
CA GLU A 361 -22.27 -13.61 0.67
C GLU A 361 -22.18 -14.65 1.80
N HIS A 362 -21.15 -14.55 2.63
CA HIS A 362 -20.87 -15.58 3.65
C HIS A 362 -21.44 -15.27 5.03
N LYS A 363 -21.83 -14.02 5.29
CA LYS A 363 -22.46 -13.59 6.56
C LYS A 363 -21.66 -14.04 7.78
N ASP A 364 -22.32 -14.62 8.78
CA ASP A 364 -21.73 -15.12 10.02
C ASP A 364 -20.80 -16.32 9.85
N LYS A 365 -20.89 -17.06 8.74
CA LYS A 365 -19.96 -18.17 8.44
C LYS A 365 -18.51 -17.73 8.33
N ILE A 366 -18.23 -16.44 8.09
CA ILE A 366 -16.87 -15.92 8.05
C ILE A 366 -16.10 -16.16 9.36
N PHE A 367 -16.79 -16.23 10.50
CA PHE A 367 -16.17 -16.52 11.80
C PHE A 367 -15.73 -17.99 11.89
N GLU A 368 -16.56 -18.92 11.42
CA GLU A 368 -16.23 -20.34 11.34
C GLU A 368 -15.04 -20.58 10.40
N TYR A 369 -15.07 -19.97 9.23
CA TYR A 369 -13.97 -20.08 8.24
C TYR A 369 -12.66 -19.56 8.82
N LYS A 370 -12.71 -18.45 9.55
CA LYS A 370 -11.55 -17.88 10.23
C LYS A 370 -10.98 -18.83 11.28
N GLU A 371 -11.84 -19.43 12.11
CA GLU A 371 -11.42 -20.38 13.15
C GLU A 371 -10.77 -21.62 12.56
N ILE A 372 -11.35 -22.19 11.49
CA ILE A 372 -10.79 -23.35 10.80
C ILE A 372 -9.44 -22.98 10.16
N ALA A 373 -9.35 -21.84 9.49
CA ALA A 373 -8.11 -21.36 8.89
C ALA A 373 -7.00 -21.15 9.94
N ASP A 374 -7.34 -20.60 11.11
CA ASP A 374 -6.41 -20.42 12.23
C ASP A 374 -5.89 -21.76 12.78
N LYS A 375 -6.75 -22.78 12.89
CA LYS A 375 -6.34 -24.14 13.28
C LYS A 375 -5.34 -24.73 12.28
N PHE A 376 -5.62 -24.64 10.97
CA PHE A 376 -4.68 -25.12 9.94
C PHE A 376 -3.36 -24.34 9.92
N TYR A 377 -3.42 -23.03 10.05
CA TYR A 377 -2.24 -22.17 10.11
C TYR A 377 -1.34 -22.52 11.29
N LYS A 378 -1.89 -22.63 12.51
CA LYS A 378 -1.14 -23.02 13.71
C LYS A 378 -0.56 -24.42 13.62
N ALA A 379 -1.33 -25.39 13.10
CA ALA A 379 -0.84 -26.75 12.88
C ALA A 379 0.33 -26.77 11.90
N TRP A 380 0.28 -25.96 10.85
CA TRP A 380 1.37 -25.82 9.88
C TRP A 380 2.60 -25.17 10.51
N GLN A 381 2.45 -24.06 11.24
CA GLN A 381 3.56 -23.38 11.93
C GLN A 381 4.29 -24.31 12.89
N ASN A 382 3.55 -25.10 13.67
CA ASN A 382 4.12 -26.09 14.58
C ASN A 382 4.90 -27.18 13.83
N ARG A 383 4.42 -27.62 12.67
CA ARG A 383 5.09 -28.62 11.83
C ARG A 383 6.41 -28.08 11.29
N VAL A 384 6.41 -26.86 10.77
CA VAL A 384 7.62 -26.20 10.26
C VAL A 384 8.64 -25.98 11.38
N HIS A 385 8.18 -25.54 12.55
CA HIS A 385 9.05 -25.34 13.72
C HIS A 385 9.74 -26.62 14.19
N ASN A 386 9.04 -27.76 14.10
CA ASN A 386 9.59 -29.06 14.50
C ASN A 386 10.43 -29.77 13.41
N GLY A 387 10.74 -29.07 12.29
CA GLY A 387 11.63 -29.58 11.24
C GLY A 387 11.05 -30.70 10.37
N PHE A 388 9.73 -30.93 10.43
CA PHE A 388 9.06 -31.87 9.53
C PHE A 388 8.97 -31.25 8.13
N GLY A 389 9.80 -31.71 7.22
CA GLY A 389 9.88 -31.20 5.86
C GLY A 389 8.57 -31.26 5.08
N LEU A 390 8.57 -30.46 4.02
CA LEU A 390 7.46 -30.15 3.12
C LEU A 390 7.01 -31.28 2.16
N ARG A 391 7.06 -32.54 2.53
CA ARG A 391 6.37 -33.55 1.72
C ARG A 391 4.88 -33.46 2.02
N VAL A 392 4.21 -32.58 1.31
CA VAL A 392 2.79 -32.27 1.49
C VAL A 392 2.13 -32.32 0.11
N GLY A 393 2.01 -33.50 -0.46
CA GLY A 393 1.11 -33.69 -1.59
C GLY A 393 -0.26 -33.09 -1.23
N GLU A 394 -0.82 -32.23 -2.12
CA GLU A 394 -2.17 -31.68 -2.08
C GLU A 394 -2.45 -30.50 -1.13
N ILE A 395 -1.54 -30.00 -0.28
CA ILE A 395 -1.80 -28.75 0.46
C ILE A 395 -1.72 -27.55 -0.48
N LEU A 396 -2.80 -26.78 -0.53
CA LEU A 396 -2.84 -25.51 -1.26
C LEU A 396 -2.42 -24.36 -0.35
N PHE A 397 -1.36 -23.64 -0.72
CA PHE A 397 -0.93 -22.43 -0.03
C PHE A 397 -1.70 -21.23 -0.57
N LEU A 398 -2.46 -20.56 0.31
CA LEU A 398 -3.29 -19.41 -0.03
C LEU A 398 -2.58 -18.12 0.35
N THR A 399 -2.45 -17.20 -0.59
CA THR A 399 -1.75 -15.92 -0.38
C THR A 399 -2.22 -14.83 -1.34
N THR A 400 -2.06 -13.57 -0.97
CA THR A 400 -2.19 -12.46 -1.92
C THR A 400 -0.88 -12.25 -2.68
N ALA A 401 -0.93 -11.62 -3.86
CA ALA A 401 0.25 -11.35 -4.67
C ALA A 401 1.31 -10.50 -3.93
N HIS A 402 0.88 -9.53 -3.10
CA HIS A 402 1.79 -8.75 -2.25
C HIS A 402 2.57 -9.63 -1.26
N THR A 403 1.89 -10.59 -0.65
CA THR A 403 2.50 -11.50 0.33
C THR A 403 3.32 -12.61 -0.35
N ALA A 404 2.97 -12.97 -1.58
CA ALA A 404 3.67 -13.98 -2.37
C ALA A 404 5.08 -13.54 -2.81
N LYS A 405 5.40 -12.25 -2.70
CA LYS A 405 6.72 -11.74 -3.08
C LYS A 405 7.82 -12.42 -2.25
N GLY A 406 8.82 -12.98 -2.93
CA GLY A 406 9.89 -13.79 -2.31
C GLY A 406 9.58 -15.27 -2.16
N LEU A 407 8.32 -15.70 -2.35
CA LEU A 407 7.91 -17.10 -2.30
C LEU A 407 7.82 -17.69 -3.72
N GLU A 408 7.71 -19.03 -3.79
CA GLU A 408 7.58 -19.75 -5.07
C GLU A 408 6.98 -21.15 -4.86
N TRP A 409 6.23 -21.63 -5.85
CA TRP A 409 5.60 -22.95 -5.87
C TRP A 409 5.77 -23.61 -7.23
N ASP A 410 5.72 -24.95 -7.28
CA ASP A 410 5.81 -25.67 -8.56
C ASP A 410 4.61 -25.38 -9.45
N SER A 411 3.41 -25.35 -8.87
CA SER A 411 2.18 -24.99 -9.56
C SER A 411 1.51 -23.81 -8.87
N VAL A 412 1.13 -22.78 -9.63
CA VAL A 412 0.42 -21.60 -9.11
C VAL A 412 -0.90 -21.42 -9.86
N THR A 413 -1.97 -21.22 -9.10
CA THR A 413 -3.24 -20.69 -9.61
C THR A 413 -3.27 -19.19 -9.38
N VAL A 414 -3.43 -18.41 -10.45
CA VAL A 414 -3.65 -16.96 -10.38
C VAL A 414 -5.15 -16.72 -10.47
N ALA A 415 -5.71 -16.16 -9.38
CA ALA A 415 -7.14 -15.94 -9.21
C ALA A 415 -7.71 -14.91 -10.20
N ASP A 416 -9.02 -14.94 -10.35
CA ASP A 416 -9.76 -14.04 -11.25
C ASP A 416 -10.22 -12.74 -10.55
N ASP A 417 -9.41 -12.21 -9.65
CA ASP A 417 -9.69 -10.94 -8.95
C ASP A 417 -8.67 -9.83 -9.24
N PHE A 418 -7.78 -10.07 -10.20
CA PHE A 418 -6.89 -9.03 -10.71
C PHE A 418 -7.65 -8.12 -11.66
N THR A 419 -7.41 -6.82 -11.55
CA THR A 419 -8.03 -5.83 -12.43
C THR A 419 -7.73 -6.15 -13.89
N ASP A 420 -8.74 -6.08 -14.76
CA ASP A 420 -8.58 -6.28 -16.19
C ASP A 420 -7.62 -5.23 -16.78
N PHE A 421 -6.72 -5.66 -17.65
CA PHE A 421 -5.71 -4.77 -18.23
C PHE A 421 -6.29 -3.65 -19.08
N ALA A 422 -7.44 -3.86 -19.73
CA ALA A 422 -8.11 -2.82 -20.47
C ALA A 422 -8.72 -1.78 -19.52
N ASP A 423 -9.29 -2.21 -18.39
CA ASP A 423 -9.80 -1.29 -17.37
C ASP A 423 -8.68 -0.42 -16.79
N LEU A 424 -7.50 -1.00 -16.51
CA LEU A 424 -6.34 -0.24 -16.06
C LEU A 424 -5.89 0.83 -17.06
N ILE A 425 -5.93 0.52 -18.37
CA ILE A 425 -5.58 1.48 -19.41
C ILE A 425 -6.62 2.60 -19.50
N VAL A 426 -7.90 2.28 -19.34
CA VAL A 426 -8.99 3.27 -19.28
C VAL A 426 -8.86 4.15 -18.03
N ASP A 427 -8.49 3.58 -16.88
CA ASP A 427 -8.26 4.31 -15.62
C ASP A 427 -7.02 5.20 -15.70
N PHE A 428 -6.03 4.80 -16.50
CA PHE A 428 -4.88 5.65 -16.82
C PHE A 428 -5.26 6.88 -17.66
N GLY A 429 -6.42 6.86 -18.31
CA GLY A 429 -6.93 7.94 -19.16
C GLY A 429 -6.63 7.77 -20.65
N CYS A 430 -6.24 6.58 -21.11
CA CYS A 430 -5.84 6.33 -22.50
C CYS A 430 -6.98 5.75 -23.34
N ASP A 431 -6.92 6.02 -24.65
CA ASP A 431 -7.92 5.57 -25.62
C ASP A 431 -7.55 4.25 -26.29
N ASP A 432 -6.27 3.91 -26.30
CA ASP A 432 -5.75 2.68 -26.85
C ASP A 432 -4.40 2.31 -26.22
N LEU A 433 -3.91 1.11 -26.53
CA LEU A 433 -2.65 0.59 -26.02
C LEU A 433 -1.44 1.41 -26.46
N LYS A 434 -1.48 2.00 -27.66
CA LYS A 434 -0.36 2.81 -28.17
C LYS A 434 -0.20 4.08 -27.35
N GLN A 435 -1.29 4.81 -27.14
CA GLN A 435 -1.29 5.99 -26.27
C GLN A 435 -0.82 5.64 -24.86
N PHE A 436 -1.29 4.53 -24.28
CA PHE A 436 -0.84 4.08 -22.98
C PHE A 436 0.66 3.84 -22.92
N LYS A 437 1.26 3.22 -23.97
CA LYS A 437 2.71 3.02 -24.06
C LYS A 437 3.49 4.33 -24.12
N ASP A 438 2.97 5.30 -24.83
CA ASP A 438 3.61 6.62 -24.98
C ASP A 438 3.49 7.42 -23.67
N ASP A 439 2.29 7.49 -23.10
CA ASP A 439 1.98 8.34 -21.94
C ASP A 439 2.61 7.84 -20.63
N GLN A 440 2.76 6.52 -20.43
CA GLN A 440 3.38 5.97 -19.22
C GLN A 440 4.82 6.44 -18.99
N ASN A 441 5.54 6.81 -20.06
CA ASN A 441 6.90 7.36 -19.99
C ASN A 441 6.90 8.85 -19.65
N MET A 442 5.86 9.60 -20.04
CA MET A 442 5.76 11.04 -19.86
C MET A 442 5.11 11.42 -18.52
N MET A 443 4.04 10.74 -18.14
CA MET A 443 3.29 11.01 -16.90
C MET A 443 2.90 9.69 -16.21
N PRO A 444 3.84 9.00 -15.54
CA PRO A 444 3.57 7.71 -14.96
C PRO A 444 2.56 7.81 -13.80
N ASN A 445 1.44 7.12 -13.92
CA ASN A 445 0.58 6.81 -12.78
C ASN A 445 1.07 5.52 -12.12
N GLN A 446 1.85 5.67 -11.06
CA GLN A 446 2.54 4.53 -10.45
C GLN A 446 1.57 3.51 -9.84
N GLU A 447 0.41 3.94 -9.33
CA GLU A 447 -0.58 3.04 -8.73
C GLU A 447 -1.15 2.07 -9.78
N ILE A 448 -1.45 2.57 -10.98
CA ILE A 448 -1.91 1.73 -12.10
C ILE A 448 -0.77 0.83 -12.60
N LEU A 449 0.44 1.38 -12.71
CA LEU A 449 1.59 0.59 -13.16
C LEU A 449 1.96 -0.53 -12.16
N ASP A 450 1.68 -0.34 -10.88
CA ASP A 450 1.89 -1.35 -9.85
C ASP A 450 0.90 -2.52 -9.98
N GLU A 451 -0.30 -2.34 -10.52
CA GLU A 451 -1.22 -3.46 -10.79
C GLU A 451 -0.66 -4.42 -11.84
N PHE A 452 -0.03 -3.91 -12.91
CA PHE A 452 0.70 -4.75 -13.86
C PHE A 452 1.89 -5.47 -13.20
N ASN A 453 2.62 -4.77 -12.34
CA ASN A 453 3.72 -5.36 -11.58
C ASN A 453 3.21 -6.45 -10.63
N LEU A 454 2.05 -6.25 -10.01
CA LEU A 454 1.44 -7.20 -9.10
C LEU A 454 1.06 -8.51 -9.83
N PHE A 455 0.53 -8.39 -11.05
CA PHE A 455 0.26 -9.55 -11.89
C PHE A 455 1.56 -10.25 -12.35
N TYR A 456 2.60 -9.49 -12.71
CA TYR A 456 3.93 -10.03 -12.99
C TYR A 456 4.51 -10.79 -11.80
N VAL A 457 4.38 -10.24 -10.59
CA VAL A 457 4.79 -10.93 -9.37
C VAL A 457 4.02 -12.25 -9.24
N ALA A 458 2.69 -12.26 -9.42
CA ALA A 458 1.87 -13.45 -9.28
C ALA A 458 2.29 -14.56 -10.24
N ILE A 459 2.43 -14.27 -11.54
CA ILE A 459 2.81 -15.29 -12.53
C ILE A 459 4.23 -15.82 -12.34
N THR A 460 5.17 -14.97 -11.90
CA THR A 460 6.58 -15.37 -11.67
C THR A 460 6.81 -16.12 -10.36
N ARG A 461 5.75 -16.41 -9.59
CA ARG A 461 5.83 -17.32 -8.43
C ARG A 461 5.73 -18.78 -8.83
N ALA A 462 5.19 -19.07 -10.00
CA ALA A 462 5.17 -20.43 -10.55
C ALA A 462 6.56 -20.84 -11.03
N LYS A 463 6.93 -22.13 -10.82
CA LYS A 463 8.14 -22.72 -11.39
C LYS A 463 7.84 -23.54 -12.64
N LYS A 464 6.79 -24.37 -12.61
CA LYS A 464 6.53 -25.40 -13.60
C LYS A 464 5.18 -25.26 -14.27
N LYS A 465 4.13 -24.92 -13.52
CA LYS A 465 2.76 -24.85 -14.02
C LYS A 465 2.03 -23.60 -13.54
N ILE A 466 1.23 -23.03 -14.43
CA ILE A 466 0.30 -21.95 -14.11
C ILE A 466 -1.12 -22.38 -14.47
N ASN A 467 -2.04 -22.25 -13.50
CA ASN A 467 -3.47 -22.40 -13.71
C ASN A 467 -4.06 -20.99 -13.86
N LYS A 468 -4.74 -20.77 -14.97
CA LYS A 468 -5.13 -19.46 -15.49
C LYS A 468 -6.61 -19.22 -15.19
N GLU A 469 -6.96 -18.86 -13.97
CA GLU A 469 -8.33 -18.43 -13.63
C GLU A 469 -8.56 -16.97 -14.06
N SER A 470 -7.54 -16.10 -13.92
CA SER A 470 -7.66 -14.70 -14.31
C SER A 470 -7.91 -14.51 -15.81
N GLU A 471 -8.88 -13.67 -16.16
CA GLU A 471 -9.21 -13.29 -17.54
C GLU A 471 -8.04 -12.60 -18.25
N ASN A 472 -7.13 -11.94 -17.53
CA ASN A 472 -5.93 -11.32 -18.10
C ASN A 472 -5.04 -12.29 -18.90
N PHE A 473 -5.13 -13.59 -18.65
CA PHE A 473 -4.41 -14.58 -19.48
C PHE A 473 -4.92 -14.65 -20.92
N HIS A 474 -6.16 -14.26 -21.22
CA HIS A 474 -6.66 -14.17 -22.60
C HIS A 474 -5.80 -13.25 -23.45
N TYR A 475 -5.40 -12.09 -22.89
CA TYR A 475 -4.49 -11.17 -23.58
C TYR A 475 -3.13 -11.81 -23.81
N LEU A 476 -2.55 -12.41 -22.76
CA LEU A 476 -1.21 -13.00 -22.82
C LEU A 476 -1.14 -14.26 -23.70
N MET A 477 -2.26 -14.94 -23.92
CA MET A 477 -2.35 -16.10 -24.84
C MET A 477 -2.64 -15.70 -26.28
N SER A 478 -3.14 -14.47 -26.51
CA SER A 478 -3.51 -14.01 -27.86
C SER A 478 -2.29 -13.90 -28.78
N LYS A 479 -2.49 -14.24 -30.05
CA LYS A 479 -1.51 -13.97 -31.13
C LYS A 479 -1.50 -12.48 -31.52
N ASN A 480 -2.61 -11.77 -31.32
CA ASN A 480 -2.76 -10.35 -31.61
C ASN A 480 -3.31 -9.62 -30.37
N ILE A 481 -2.44 -9.43 -29.40
CA ILE A 481 -2.78 -8.82 -28.11
C ILE A 481 -3.26 -7.37 -28.28
N GLU A 482 -2.65 -6.60 -29.18
CA GLU A 482 -3.00 -5.21 -29.41
C GLU A 482 -4.44 -5.04 -29.92
N LYS A 483 -4.85 -5.85 -30.90
CA LYS A 483 -6.21 -5.84 -31.41
C LYS A 483 -7.22 -6.21 -30.33
N LEU A 484 -6.90 -7.24 -29.53
CA LEU A 484 -7.78 -7.73 -28.48
C LEU A 484 -7.95 -6.69 -27.36
N ILE A 485 -6.85 -6.11 -26.87
CA ILE A 485 -6.87 -5.13 -25.79
C ILE A 485 -7.58 -3.84 -26.24
N ASN A 486 -7.34 -3.36 -27.47
CA ASN A 486 -8.00 -2.16 -28.00
C ASN A 486 -9.51 -2.36 -28.22
N SER A 487 -9.95 -3.58 -28.55
CA SER A 487 -11.38 -3.91 -28.58
C SER A 487 -12.00 -3.83 -27.18
N ARG A 488 -11.33 -4.41 -26.19
CA ARG A 488 -11.82 -4.43 -24.81
C ARG A 488 -11.79 -3.04 -24.15
N ILE A 489 -10.80 -2.20 -24.48
CA ILE A 489 -10.76 -0.80 -24.05
C ILE A 489 -12.01 -0.04 -24.51
N LYS A 490 -12.48 -0.26 -25.75
CA LYS A 490 -13.71 0.36 -26.26
C LYS A 490 -14.94 -0.09 -25.47
N GLU A 491 -15.07 -1.40 -25.25
CA GLU A 491 -16.15 -1.96 -24.44
C GLU A 491 -16.13 -1.41 -23.01
N ALA A 492 -14.97 -1.40 -22.35
CA ALA A 492 -14.79 -0.87 -21.00
C ALA A 492 -15.19 0.62 -20.89
N LYS A 493 -14.90 1.43 -21.93
CA LYS A 493 -15.34 2.82 -22.00
C LYS A 493 -16.82 2.96 -22.17
N GLU A 494 -17.43 2.16 -23.05
CA GLU A 494 -18.87 2.13 -23.26
C GLU A 494 -19.59 1.71 -21.97
N ASP A 495 -19.10 0.70 -21.27
CA ASP A 495 -19.62 0.25 -19.97
C ASP A 495 -19.53 1.37 -18.92
N LYS A 496 -18.41 2.10 -18.83
CA LYS A 496 -18.26 3.25 -17.92
C LYS A 496 -19.20 4.40 -18.30
N GLN A 497 -19.38 4.70 -19.60
CA GLN A 497 -20.33 5.70 -20.07
C GLN A 497 -21.78 5.29 -19.80
N ASN A 498 -22.13 4.03 -20.03
CA ASN A 498 -23.46 3.49 -19.73
C ASN A 498 -23.75 3.49 -18.22
N LEU A 499 -22.76 3.19 -17.38
CA LEU A 499 -22.88 3.30 -15.92
C LEU A 499 -23.06 4.75 -15.47
N THR A 500 -22.39 5.71 -16.11
CA THR A 500 -22.60 7.15 -15.86
C THR A 500 -23.96 7.62 -16.42
N HIS A 501 -24.43 7.10 -17.54
CA HIS A 501 -25.77 7.38 -18.06
C HIS A 501 -26.87 6.67 -17.25
N GLN A 502 -26.67 5.45 -16.77
CA GLN A 502 -27.60 4.77 -15.87
C GLN A 502 -27.57 5.36 -14.45
N SER A 503 -26.42 5.83 -13.96
CA SER A 503 -26.36 6.62 -12.74
C SER A 503 -27.02 7.99 -12.94
N SER A 504 -26.89 8.63 -14.10
CA SER A 504 -27.60 9.88 -14.43
C SER A 504 -29.09 9.67 -14.68
N SER A 505 -29.55 8.54 -15.22
CA SER A 505 -30.96 8.18 -15.34
C SER A 505 -31.54 7.63 -14.01
N LYS A 506 -30.82 6.82 -13.27
CA LYS A 506 -31.13 6.46 -11.87
C LYS A 506 -31.02 7.68 -10.96
N THR A 507 -30.10 8.58 -11.20
CA THR A 507 -30.00 9.88 -10.50
C THR A 507 -31.18 10.79 -10.87
N LYS A 508 -31.77 10.70 -12.06
CA LYS A 508 -33.02 11.42 -12.38
C LYS A 508 -34.24 10.80 -11.70
N VAL A 509 -34.37 9.47 -11.66
CA VAL A 509 -35.45 8.77 -10.96
C VAL A 509 -35.22 8.84 -9.44
N SER A 510 -33.99 8.64 -8.95
CA SER A 510 -33.64 8.84 -7.53
C SER A 510 -33.64 10.32 -7.14
N LYS A 511 -33.44 11.25 -8.06
CA LYS A 511 -33.53 12.68 -7.80
C LYS A 511 -34.99 13.12 -7.64
N LEU A 512 -35.92 12.57 -8.42
CA LEU A 512 -37.38 12.74 -8.25
C LEU A 512 -37.86 12.08 -6.93
N GLU A 513 -37.46 10.85 -6.63
CA GLU A 513 -37.74 10.19 -5.34
C GLU A 513 -37.03 10.87 -4.15
N LEU A 514 -35.85 11.44 -4.35
CA LEU A 514 -35.13 12.21 -3.33
C LEU A 514 -35.80 13.58 -3.11
N GLU A 515 -36.24 14.21 -4.17
CA GLU A 515 -37.03 15.45 -4.13
C GLU A 515 -38.37 15.24 -3.43
N ASP A 516 -39.07 14.14 -3.71
CA ASP A 516 -40.30 13.76 -3.00
C ASP A 516 -40.02 13.45 -1.51
N LYS A 517 -38.98 12.70 -1.19
CA LYS A 517 -38.56 12.43 0.20
C LYS A 517 -38.11 13.69 0.92
N GLN A 518 -37.43 14.60 0.24
CA GLN A 518 -37.04 15.90 0.77
C GLN A 518 -38.26 16.79 1.05
N GLN A 519 -39.23 16.83 0.13
CA GLN A 519 -40.47 17.58 0.28
C GLN A 519 -41.31 17.06 1.44
N ILE A 520 -41.43 15.74 1.58
CA ILE A 520 -42.11 15.10 2.73
C ILE A 520 -41.42 15.46 4.04
N ARG A 521 -40.09 15.44 4.08
CA ARG A 521 -39.31 15.80 5.27
C ARG A 521 -39.43 17.28 5.61
N GLN A 522 -39.42 18.16 4.60
CA GLN A 522 -39.60 19.58 4.76
C GLN A 522 -41.00 19.91 5.29
N ASN A 523 -42.04 19.30 4.76
CA ASN A 523 -43.41 19.45 5.25
C ASN A 523 -43.55 19.01 6.71
N ARG A 524 -42.91 17.89 7.08
CA ARG A 524 -42.85 17.44 8.47
C ARG A 524 -42.10 18.40 9.37
N ASN A 525 -40.97 18.95 8.92
CA ASN A 525 -40.19 19.93 9.68
C ASN A 525 -41.02 21.22 9.95
N ILE A 526 -41.82 21.66 8.97
CA ILE A 526 -42.73 22.81 9.13
C ILE A 526 -43.78 22.51 10.20
N GLN A 527 -44.42 21.32 10.15
CA GLN A 527 -45.43 20.91 11.13
C GLN A 527 -44.85 20.77 12.56
N GLU A 528 -43.58 20.37 12.68
CA GLU A 528 -42.89 20.20 13.96
C GLU A 528 -42.20 21.51 14.43
N GLY A 529 -42.34 22.63 13.74
CA GLY A 529 -41.69 23.91 14.07
C GLY A 529 -40.17 23.88 13.98
N LYS A 530 -39.63 22.98 13.16
CA LYS A 530 -38.18 22.81 12.94
C LYS A 530 -37.72 23.62 11.71
N ALA A 531 -36.43 23.90 11.63
CA ALA A 531 -35.84 24.51 10.45
C ALA A 531 -36.10 23.63 9.19
N LEU A 532 -36.50 24.21 8.07
CA LEU A 532 -37.00 23.53 6.87
C LEU A 532 -36.08 22.39 6.43
N ASN A 533 -34.77 22.61 6.36
CA ASN A 533 -33.77 21.65 5.94
C ASN A 533 -33.15 20.83 7.08
N SER A 534 -33.80 20.80 8.27
CA SER A 534 -33.33 20.03 9.42
C SER A 534 -33.32 18.52 9.13
N GLY A 535 -32.17 17.86 9.30
CA GLY A 535 -31.99 16.43 9.03
C GLY A 535 -31.96 16.04 7.55
N LEU A 536 -31.95 17.00 6.63
CA LEU A 536 -31.71 16.75 5.21
C LEU A 536 -30.21 16.71 4.87
N LYS A 537 -29.87 15.93 3.84
CA LYS A 537 -28.47 15.85 3.33
C LYS A 537 -27.99 17.24 2.88
N TRP A 538 -26.73 17.54 3.12
CA TRP A 538 -26.12 18.81 2.71
C TRP A 538 -25.81 18.78 1.21
N SER A 539 -26.28 19.78 0.46
CA SER A 539 -25.80 19.99 -0.91
C SER A 539 -24.39 20.55 -0.90
N LEU A 540 -23.62 20.33 -1.97
CA LEU A 540 -22.29 20.93 -2.11
C LEU A 540 -22.34 22.46 -2.06
N GLU A 541 -23.39 23.06 -2.64
CA GLU A 541 -23.62 24.50 -2.64
C GLU A 541 -23.85 25.04 -1.23
N ASP A 542 -24.69 24.36 -0.40
CA ASP A 542 -24.92 24.74 0.99
C ASP A 542 -23.66 24.64 1.83
N LYS A 543 -22.84 23.62 1.61
CA LYS A 543 -21.54 23.45 2.29
C LYS A 543 -20.58 24.59 1.97
N ILE A 544 -20.45 24.93 0.69
CA ILE A 544 -19.61 26.05 0.23
C ILE A 544 -20.12 27.37 0.81
N LYS A 545 -21.44 27.55 0.82
CA LYS A 545 -22.10 28.77 1.31
C LYS A 545 -21.91 28.93 2.83
N ALA A 546 -22.08 27.83 3.60
CA ALA A 546 -21.82 27.84 5.04
C ALA A 546 -20.37 28.23 5.36
N LYS A 547 -19.39 27.60 4.69
CA LYS A 547 -17.96 27.92 4.84
C LYS A 547 -17.66 29.38 4.52
N LYS A 548 -18.21 29.89 3.41
CA LYS A 548 -17.96 31.25 2.92
C LYS A 548 -18.55 32.30 3.84
N MET A 549 -19.73 32.02 4.40
CA MET A 549 -20.39 32.91 5.36
C MET A 549 -19.65 32.90 6.70
N PHE A 550 -19.25 31.76 7.23
CA PHE A 550 -18.51 31.65 8.47
C PHE A 550 -17.14 32.35 8.39
N LYS A 551 -16.43 32.24 7.26
CA LYS A 551 -15.17 32.94 7.00
C LYS A 551 -15.34 34.47 6.86
N LYS A 552 -16.57 34.97 6.70
CA LYS A 552 -16.92 36.38 6.67
C LYS A 552 -17.44 36.90 8.01
N ASP A 553 -17.24 36.12 9.07
CA ASP A 553 -17.69 36.42 10.44
C ASP A 553 -19.22 36.55 10.61
N ASP A 554 -20.01 35.95 9.69
CA ASP A 554 -21.45 35.80 9.88
C ASP A 554 -21.73 34.93 11.12
N THR A 555 -22.71 35.31 11.95
CA THR A 555 -23.08 34.53 13.14
C THR A 555 -23.71 33.19 12.76
N LEU A 556 -23.57 32.18 13.64
CA LEU A 556 -24.19 30.85 13.41
C LEU A 556 -25.70 30.96 13.19
N SER A 557 -26.39 31.84 13.90
CA SER A 557 -27.81 32.10 13.73
C SER A 557 -28.13 32.64 12.34
N THR A 558 -27.33 33.58 11.82
CA THR A 558 -27.47 34.12 10.48
C THR A 558 -27.27 33.06 9.41
N ILE A 559 -26.24 32.21 9.57
CA ILE A 559 -25.95 31.10 8.65
C ILE A 559 -27.08 30.07 8.69
N ALA A 560 -27.50 29.70 9.90
CA ALA A 560 -28.60 28.77 10.14
C ALA A 560 -29.92 29.23 9.51
N SER A 561 -30.27 30.50 9.68
CA SER A 561 -31.46 31.10 9.08
C SER A 561 -31.40 31.09 7.55
N LYS A 562 -30.28 31.57 6.95
CA LYS A 562 -30.11 31.61 5.48
C LYS A 562 -30.10 30.23 4.81
N LEU A 563 -29.58 29.21 5.49
CA LEU A 563 -29.56 27.83 4.99
C LEU A 563 -30.74 26.99 5.46
N GLN A 564 -31.63 27.61 6.26
CA GLN A 564 -32.81 26.95 6.84
C GLN A 564 -32.47 25.63 7.56
N ARG A 565 -31.39 25.66 8.33
CA ARG A 565 -30.87 24.55 9.12
C ARG A 565 -30.74 24.95 10.60
N THR A 566 -30.54 23.98 11.47
CA THR A 566 -30.26 24.28 12.88
C THR A 566 -28.81 24.73 13.06
N GLU A 567 -28.55 25.61 14.04
CA GLU A 567 -27.18 26.05 14.36
C GLU A 567 -26.26 24.87 14.69
N GLY A 568 -26.76 23.82 15.36
CA GLY A 568 -26.01 22.60 15.61
C GLY A 568 -25.63 21.84 14.32
N ALA A 569 -26.49 21.88 13.29
CA ALA A 569 -26.17 21.31 11.98
C ALA A 569 -25.08 22.13 11.25
N ILE A 570 -25.09 23.46 11.41
CA ILE A 570 -24.02 24.34 10.87
C ILE A 570 -22.69 24.02 11.55
N ILE A 571 -22.64 23.96 12.89
CA ILE A 571 -21.43 23.60 13.65
C ILE A 571 -20.89 22.25 13.21
N GLY A 572 -21.78 21.24 13.07
CA GLY A 572 -21.40 19.90 12.62
C GLY A 572 -20.80 19.89 11.20
N GLU A 573 -21.36 20.66 10.27
CA GLU A 573 -20.84 20.75 8.90
C GLU A 573 -19.54 21.54 8.82
N LEU A 574 -19.40 22.65 9.55
CA LEU A 574 -18.15 23.41 9.63
C LEU A 574 -17.01 22.56 10.19
N PHE A 575 -17.30 21.73 11.18
CA PHE A 575 -16.34 20.77 11.72
C PHE A 575 -15.97 19.69 10.71
N LYS A 576 -16.97 19.01 10.09
CA LYS A 576 -16.75 18.01 9.04
C LYS A 576 -15.97 18.56 7.84
N SER A 577 -16.15 19.82 7.59
CA SER A 577 -15.51 20.55 6.49
C SER A 577 -14.18 21.20 6.87
N GLU A 578 -13.63 20.87 8.05
CA GLU A 578 -12.34 21.35 8.58
C GLU A 578 -12.23 22.89 8.68
N VAL A 579 -13.35 23.59 8.81
CA VAL A 579 -13.38 25.05 8.98
C VAL A 579 -13.19 25.44 10.44
N ILE A 580 -13.64 24.58 11.36
CA ILE A 580 -13.45 24.74 12.81
C ILE A 580 -12.84 23.48 13.40
N SER A 581 -12.04 23.66 14.46
CA SER A 581 -11.40 22.57 15.20
C SER A 581 -12.38 21.86 16.14
N SER A 582 -12.00 20.68 16.65
CA SER A 582 -12.78 19.94 17.65
C SER A 582 -12.99 20.72 18.95
N SER A 583 -12.04 21.55 19.36
CA SER A 583 -12.17 22.43 20.52
C SER A 583 -13.18 23.55 20.27
N GLU A 584 -13.13 24.20 19.11
CA GLU A 584 -14.10 25.22 18.72
C GLU A 584 -15.51 24.65 18.58
N GLN A 585 -15.64 23.43 18.00
CA GLN A 585 -16.91 22.73 17.94
C GLN A 585 -17.50 22.49 19.33
N LYS A 586 -16.68 22.06 20.30
CA LYS A 586 -17.13 21.85 21.69
C LYS A 586 -17.59 23.15 22.34
N ILE A 587 -16.83 24.23 22.19
CA ILE A 587 -17.14 25.56 22.73
C ILE A 587 -18.45 26.08 22.11
N LEU A 588 -18.59 26.03 20.80
CA LEU A 588 -19.78 26.48 20.09
C LEU A 588 -21.03 25.66 20.49
N ASN A 589 -20.90 24.34 20.64
CA ASN A 589 -22.00 23.50 21.11
C ASN A 589 -22.36 23.75 22.58
N GLN A 590 -21.40 24.13 23.43
CA GLN A 590 -21.66 24.48 24.82
C GLN A 590 -22.40 25.83 24.91
N LEU A 591 -21.94 26.84 24.17
CA LEU A 591 -22.61 28.15 24.07
C LEU A 591 -24.05 28.02 23.55
N LEU A 592 -24.25 27.14 22.57
CA LEU A 592 -25.58 26.82 22.03
C LEU A 592 -26.52 26.22 23.10
N LYS A 593 -26.00 25.36 23.98
CA LYS A 593 -26.76 24.76 25.10
C LYS A 593 -27.09 25.81 26.18
N GLU A 594 -26.13 26.65 26.51
CA GLU A 594 -26.29 27.72 27.51
C GLU A 594 -27.34 28.74 27.05
N ASN A 595 -27.29 29.19 25.79
CA ASN A 595 -28.30 30.07 25.20
C ASN A 595 -29.71 29.45 25.20
N LYS A 596 -29.83 28.15 24.84
CA LYS A 596 -31.13 27.44 24.92
C LYS A 596 -31.66 27.33 26.35
N ASN A 597 -30.80 27.18 27.34
CA ASN A 597 -31.20 27.11 28.75
C ASN A 597 -31.60 28.47 29.30
N MET A 598 -30.97 29.57 28.84
CA MET A 598 -31.39 30.93 29.19
C MET A 598 -32.76 31.27 28.59
N CYS A 599 -33.01 30.93 27.31
CA CYS A 599 -34.31 31.14 26.68
C CYS A 599 -35.44 30.30 27.34
N LYS A 600 -35.15 29.11 27.87
CA LYS A 600 -36.12 28.31 28.63
C LYS A 600 -36.42 28.90 30.03
N LYS A 601 -35.45 29.54 30.67
CA LYS A 601 -35.66 30.19 31.97
C LYS A 601 -36.45 31.48 31.87
N SER A 602 -36.28 32.25 30.77
CA SER A 602 -37.08 33.46 30.53
C SER A 602 -38.53 33.17 30.12
N SER A 603 -38.83 32.02 29.53
CA SER A 603 -40.19 31.60 29.19
C SER A 603 -40.96 30.87 30.32
N LEU A 604 -40.32 30.71 31.48
CA LEU A 604 -40.94 30.16 32.72
C LEU A 604 -41.16 31.23 33.79
N SER A 605 -40.84 32.51 33.48
CA SER A 605 -40.99 33.67 34.35
C SER A 605 -42.05 34.66 33.85
N ASP A 606 -42.77 34.36 32.79
CA ASP A 606 -44.04 34.94 32.36
C ASP A 606 -45.15 33.90 32.48
#